data_a84aad49a3c35dafbf2f3a26437870e8
#
_entry.id   a84aad49a3c35dafbf2f3a26437870e8
#
_cell.length_a   1.000
_cell.length_b   1.000
_cell.length_c   1.000
_cell.angle_alpha   90.00
_cell.angle_beta   90.00
_cell.angle_gamma   90.00
#
_symmetry.space_group_name_H-M   'P 1'
#
loop_
_entity.id
_entity.type
_entity.pdbx_description
1 polymer ?
#
loop_
_entity_poly.entity_id
_entity_poly.type
_entity_poly.pdbx_seq_one_letter_code
_entity_poly.pdbx_strand_id
1 'polypeptide(L)'
;MEDIIFLIRGNRNGEPFAAEMYQGGEQPYFILRWQEDEGELHIRIIPKDFDDYGNPVGELTLESVSMTFPWSCRGGRKPEQIFMNGYQSWTDSHEHTILEKEPAISPLASGMVEKYYLDRYGDVNFTMKPKGTGQFHGFTYCYFRDGERYRFLGSLSERAGFTVFYYNGGAQQMTIEKDCSGLRISEEWNAFDLVELSGTEDQVFDLYFEKMNIKKPAGGPMTGYTSWYNHYQNISGQLIMENLEHVHEMGQSCDVFQIDDGYQNYVGDWLEVNRDKFPEGLEPVVDQIHTYGMKAGLWLSPFVCEKNSRCYQEHRDWLVRDENGHPVCGGSNWSTFYALNTELPQVREYLKEVFHQVLDVWGFDLVKLDFLYGACMQPTPYKTRGQLMCEAMDFLRELVGDKLILGCGVPLGPAFGKVDYCRIGPDVGLDWDGSPKEKLLHRERVSTKNTIGNTIYRRQLNGRAFWNDPDVYLLRDDNIKLSAKQKALLAQVNGLFGGLLFTSDDVGNYDAEKQKLQKSLEELHEAPRSVERKGRYTIVRYQGQDGEKELKVKL
;
A
#
# COMPACT_ATOMS: atom_id res chain seq x y z
N MET A 1 -0.28 -19.19 -20.54
CA MET A 1 0.97 -18.47 -20.95
C MET A 1 1.80 -19.38 -21.82
N GLU A 2 2.28 -18.93 -22.99
CA GLU A 2 3.08 -19.74 -23.93
C GLU A 2 4.53 -19.23 -23.98
N ASP A 3 5.46 -20.08 -24.40
CA ASP A 3 6.88 -19.77 -24.59
C ASP A 3 7.58 -19.13 -23.36
N ILE A 4 7.36 -19.70 -22.18
CA ILE A 4 7.98 -19.21 -20.95
C ILE A 4 9.43 -19.70 -20.84
N ILE A 5 10.31 -18.76 -20.47
CA ILE A 5 11.71 -19.03 -20.12
C ILE A 5 11.89 -18.74 -18.63
N PHE A 6 12.28 -19.76 -17.86
CA PHE A 6 12.67 -19.59 -16.45
C PHE A 6 14.17 -19.34 -16.36
N LEU A 7 14.55 -18.40 -15.52
CA LEU A 7 15.94 -18.17 -15.15
C LEU A 7 16.06 -18.22 -13.63
N ILE A 8 16.81 -19.22 -13.14
CA ILE A 8 17.03 -19.44 -11.70
C ILE A 8 18.53 -19.33 -11.45
N ARG A 9 18.91 -18.42 -10.58
CA ARG A 9 20.30 -18.22 -10.16
C ARG A 9 20.42 -18.37 -8.66
N GLY A 10 21.54 -18.90 -8.23
CA GLY A 10 21.84 -19.06 -6.82
C GLY A 10 23.22 -19.63 -6.60
N ASN A 11 23.48 -20.06 -5.38
CA ASN A 11 24.68 -20.79 -5.04
C ASN A 11 24.38 -21.99 -4.14
N ARG A 12 25.27 -22.97 -4.18
CA ARG A 12 25.32 -24.14 -3.31
C ARG A 12 26.69 -24.17 -2.66
N ASN A 13 26.75 -24.06 -1.34
CA ASN A 13 28.03 -24.09 -0.60
C ASN A 13 29.10 -23.11 -1.12
N GLY A 14 28.67 -21.95 -1.66
CA GLY A 14 29.56 -20.95 -2.26
C GLY A 14 29.85 -21.17 -3.76
N GLU A 15 29.37 -22.25 -4.36
CA GLU A 15 29.48 -22.51 -5.80
C GLU A 15 28.24 -21.95 -6.52
N PRO A 16 28.40 -20.95 -7.41
CA PRO A 16 27.28 -20.34 -8.11
C PRO A 16 26.70 -21.31 -9.16
N PHE A 17 25.38 -21.25 -9.34
CA PHE A 17 24.69 -21.91 -10.44
C PHE A 17 23.74 -20.97 -11.17
N ALA A 18 23.48 -21.26 -12.44
CA ALA A 18 22.45 -20.63 -13.25
C ALA A 18 21.77 -21.69 -14.11
N ALA A 19 20.45 -21.73 -14.07
CA ALA A 19 19.63 -22.63 -14.87
C ALA A 19 18.65 -21.82 -15.71
N GLU A 20 18.68 -22.06 -17.04
CA GLU A 20 17.69 -21.57 -17.98
C GLU A 20 16.84 -22.76 -18.43
N MET A 21 15.51 -22.64 -18.28
CA MET A 21 14.58 -23.75 -18.52
C MET A 21 13.34 -23.21 -19.25
N TYR A 22 12.83 -24.01 -20.19
CA TYR A 22 11.66 -23.66 -21.01
C TYR A 22 10.35 -24.27 -20.48
N GLN A 23 10.45 -25.20 -19.58
CA GLN A 23 9.34 -25.85 -18.86
C GLN A 23 9.88 -26.42 -17.55
N GLY A 24 9.03 -27.05 -16.75
CA GLY A 24 9.46 -27.78 -15.57
C GLY A 24 10.46 -28.91 -15.96
N GLY A 25 11.27 -29.31 -15.01
CA GLY A 25 12.29 -30.36 -15.25
C GLY A 25 13.32 -30.42 -14.13
N GLU A 26 14.26 -31.34 -14.30
CA GLU A 26 15.34 -31.56 -13.36
C GLU A 26 16.61 -30.78 -13.72
N GLN A 27 17.23 -30.25 -12.70
CA GLN A 27 18.55 -29.63 -12.72
C GLN A 27 19.48 -30.37 -11.73
N PRO A 28 20.82 -30.20 -11.79
CA PRO A 28 21.72 -30.89 -10.88
C PRO A 28 21.36 -30.77 -9.40
N TYR A 29 20.85 -29.61 -8.96
CA TYR A 29 20.61 -29.31 -7.54
C TYR A 29 19.14 -29.22 -7.17
N PHE A 30 18.21 -29.07 -8.11
CA PHE A 30 16.78 -28.91 -7.84
C PHE A 30 15.91 -29.44 -8.98
N ILE A 31 14.62 -29.59 -8.68
CA ILE A 31 13.56 -29.88 -9.66
C ILE A 31 12.69 -28.62 -9.74
N LEU A 32 12.42 -28.13 -10.94
CA LEU A 32 11.41 -27.14 -11.22
C LEU A 32 10.10 -27.84 -11.58
N ARG A 33 9.12 -27.79 -10.69
CA ARG A 33 7.77 -28.31 -10.94
C ARG A 33 6.89 -27.19 -11.48
N TRP A 34 6.22 -27.48 -12.56
CA TRP A 34 5.25 -26.62 -13.22
C TRP A 34 3.88 -27.29 -13.22
N GLN A 35 2.86 -26.55 -12.85
CA GLN A 35 1.47 -26.98 -12.96
C GLN A 35 0.63 -25.81 -13.45
N GLU A 36 -0.20 -26.05 -14.48
CA GLU A 36 -1.18 -25.08 -14.98
C GLU A 36 -2.57 -25.67 -14.83
N ASP A 37 -3.50 -24.93 -14.23
CA ASP A 37 -4.89 -25.33 -14.02
C ASP A 37 -5.81 -24.11 -14.10
N GLU A 38 -6.81 -24.12 -14.96
CA GLU A 38 -7.84 -23.08 -15.12
C GLU A 38 -7.31 -21.63 -15.15
N GLY A 39 -6.17 -21.41 -15.85
CA GLY A 39 -5.50 -20.11 -15.95
C GLY A 39 -4.67 -19.72 -14.73
N GLU A 40 -4.53 -20.62 -13.75
CA GLU A 40 -3.56 -20.51 -12.67
C GLU A 40 -2.26 -21.22 -13.04
N LEU A 41 -1.14 -20.65 -12.63
CA LEU A 41 0.18 -21.19 -12.84
C LEU A 41 0.90 -21.33 -11.51
N HIS A 42 1.25 -22.56 -11.15
CA HIS A 42 1.96 -22.89 -9.92
C HIS A 42 3.38 -23.37 -10.23
N ILE A 43 4.36 -22.68 -9.70
CA ILE A 43 5.78 -22.99 -9.89
C ILE A 43 6.42 -23.28 -8.54
N ARG A 44 7.07 -24.44 -8.45
CA ARG A 44 7.77 -24.91 -7.25
C ARG A 44 9.23 -25.21 -7.57
N ILE A 45 10.12 -24.81 -6.67
CA ILE A 45 11.54 -25.23 -6.69
C ILE A 45 11.72 -26.22 -5.55
N ILE A 46 12.19 -27.42 -5.88
CA ILE A 46 12.35 -28.53 -4.94
C ILE A 46 13.83 -28.88 -4.93
N PRO A 47 14.58 -28.53 -3.86
CA PRO A 47 15.96 -28.98 -3.70
C PRO A 47 16.05 -30.51 -3.75
N LYS A 48 17.08 -31.06 -4.41
CA LYS A 48 17.35 -32.52 -4.42
C LYS A 48 18.11 -32.89 -3.16
N ASP A 49 17.94 -34.11 -2.68
CA ASP A 49 18.77 -34.67 -1.61
C ASP A 49 20.22 -34.86 -2.04
N PHE A 50 20.40 -35.34 -3.29
CA PHE A 50 21.69 -35.61 -3.90
C PHE A 50 21.75 -35.00 -5.31
N ASP A 51 22.94 -34.52 -5.68
CA ASP A 51 23.24 -34.09 -7.03
C ASP A 51 23.40 -35.30 -7.98
N ASP A 52 23.62 -35.05 -9.28
CA ASP A 52 23.77 -36.09 -10.31
C ASP A 52 25.03 -36.96 -10.11
N TYR A 53 25.94 -36.57 -9.23
CA TYR A 53 27.16 -37.31 -8.85
C TYR A 53 27.04 -38.03 -7.50
N GLY A 54 25.87 -37.94 -6.83
CA GLY A 54 25.61 -38.57 -5.55
C GLY A 54 26.13 -37.81 -4.34
N ASN A 55 26.51 -36.53 -4.51
CA ASN A 55 26.87 -35.68 -3.37
C ASN A 55 25.60 -35.03 -2.75
N PRO A 56 25.52 -34.91 -1.42
CA PRO A 56 24.40 -34.20 -0.79
C PRO A 56 24.29 -32.76 -1.31
N VAL A 57 23.11 -32.35 -1.75
CA VAL A 57 22.85 -30.96 -2.20
C VAL A 57 22.86 -30.02 -1.01
N GLY A 58 22.18 -30.38 0.06
CA GLY A 58 22.03 -29.51 1.23
C GLY A 58 21.15 -28.29 0.94
N GLU A 59 21.54 -27.16 1.50
CA GLU A 59 20.80 -25.90 1.41
C GLU A 59 21.21 -25.13 0.14
N LEU A 60 20.22 -24.63 -0.60
CA LEU A 60 20.43 -23.73 -1.74
C LEU A 60 20.18 -22.29 -1.33
N THR A 61 21.07 -21.38 -1.70
CA THR A 61 20.82 -19.94 -1.56
C THR A 61 20.37 -19.38 -2.91
N LEU A 62 19.16 -18.85 -2.98
CA LEU A 62 18.60 -18.23 -4.18
C LEU A 62 19.10 -16.78 -4.33
N GLU A 63 19.49 -16.38 -5.53
CA GLU A 63 19.86 -15.00 -5.87
C GLU A 63 18.77 -14.32 -6.70
N SER A 64 18.21 -15.03 -7.68
CA SER A 64 17.09 -14.57 -8.47
C SER A 64 16.29 -15.75 -9.03
N VAL A 65 14.98 -15.58 -9.06
CA VAL A 65 14.03 -16.51 -9.70
C VAL A 65 13.09 -15.68 -10.54
N SER A 66 13.13 -15.87 -11.86
CA SER A 66 12.31 -15.12 -12.81
C SER A 66 11.78 -15.99 -13.92
N MET A 67 10.70 -15.55 -14.52
CA MET A 67 10.11 -16.10 -15.73
C MET A 67 9.85 -14.99 -16.74
N THR A 68 10.15 -15.23 -18.01
CA THR A 68 9.96 -14.27 -19.11
C THR A 68 9.19 -14.92 -20.25
N PHE A 69 8.22 -14.21 -20.81
CA PHE A 69 7.37 -14.68 -21.91
C PHE A 69 6.93 -13.53 -22.81
N PRO A 70 6.52 -13.81 -24.06
CA PRO A 70 5.98 -12.81 -24.97
C PRO A 70 4.69 -12.21 -24.41
N TRP A 71 4.62 -10.88 -24.37
CA TRP A 71 3.42 -10.13 -23.96
C TRP A 71 3.30 -8.87 -24.82
N SER A 72 2.62 -8.99 -25.95
CA SER A 72 2.47 -7.87 -26.88
C SER A 72 1.36 -6.93 -26.47
N CYS A 73 1.61 -5.62 -26.54
CA CYS A 73 0.52 -4.65 -26.61
C CYS A 73 -0.28 -4.87 -27.89
N ARG A 74 -1.59 -5.05 -27.77
CA ARG A 74 -2.47 -5.15 -28.94
C ARG A 74 -2.53 -3.81 -29.64
N GLY A 75 -2.07 -3.80 -30.90
CA GLY A 75 -2.15 -2.63 -31.76
C GLY A 75 -3.58 -2.40 -32.22
N GLY A 76 -4.09 -1.17 -32.05
CA GLY A 76 -5.40 -0.73 -32.51
C GLY A 76 -5.38 0.74 -32.88
N ARG A 77 -6.53 1.33 -33.18
CA ARG A 77 -6.64 2.77 -33.41
C ARG A 77 -6.29 3.60 -32.15
N LYS A 78 -6.38 3.00 -30.95
CA LYS A 78 -5.94 3.57 -29.68
C LYS A 78 -4.92 2.62 -29.03
N PRO A 79 -3.83 3.13 -28.42
CA PRO A 79 -2.91 2.28 -27.67
C PRO A 79 -3.59 1.71 -26.44
N GLU A 80 -3.29 0.43 -26.12
CA GLU A 80 -3.69 -0.17 -24.83
C GLU A 80 -3.18 0.68 -23.67
N GLN A 81 -3.95 0.75 -22.61
CA GLN A 81 -3.55 1.33 -21.34
C GLN A 81 -2.86 0.25 -20.51
N ILE A 82 -1.72 0.57 -19.94
CA ILE A 82 -0.87 -0.32 -19.14
C ILE A 82 -0.91 0.19 -17.70
N PHE A 83 -1.34 -0.65 -16.78
CA PHE A 83 -1.30 -0.39 -15.36
C PHE A 83 -0.36 -1.38 -14.67
N MET A 84 0.57 -0.86 -13.88
CA MET A 84 1.43 -1.61 -12.99
C MET A 84 1.15 -1.14 -11.58
N ASN A 85 0.64 -2.03 -10.72
CA ASN A 85 0.38 -1.65 -9.33
C ASN A 85 1.71 -1.38 -8.61
N GLY A 86 1.83 -0.24 -7.96
CA GLY A 86 3.03 0.12 -7.20
C GLY A 86 3.21 -0.71 -5.94
N TYR A 87 4.42 -0.72 -5.39
CA TYR A 87 4.86 -1.54 -4.28
C TYR A 87 3.94 -1.45 -3.05
N GLN A 88 3.66 -0.24 -2.63
CA GLN A 88 2.86 -0.01 -1.42
C GLN A 88 1.75 1.01 -1.64
N SER A 89 0.93 1.25 -0.61
CA SER A 89 -0.23 2.12 -0.66
C SER A 89 0.07 3.54 -1.19
N TRP A 90 1.21 4.14 -0.82
CA TRP A 90 1.59 5.50 -1.25
C TRP A 90 2.20 5.58 -2.64
N THR A 91 2.65 4.45 -3.22
CA THR A 91 3.35 4.45 -4.51
C THR A 91 2.42 4.96 -5.62
N ASP A 92 2.86 5.99 -6.35
CA ASP A 92 2.16 6.53 -7.51
C ASP A 92 1.86 5.43 -8.54
N SER A 93 0.58 5.22 -8.81
CA SER A 93 0.07 4.13 -9.65
C SER A 93 -1.06 4.63 -10.53
N HIS A 94 -0.79 4.74 -11.83
CA HIS A 94 -1.76 5.15 -12.82
C HIS A 94 -1.54 4.43 -14.16
N GLU A 95 -2.51 4.52 -15.07
CA GLU A 95 -2.36 3.95 -16.39
C GLU A 95 -1.36 4.74 -17.25
N HIS A 96 -0.55 4.01 -17.97
CA HIS A 96 0.41 4.48 -18.97
C HIS A 96 0.05 4.01 -20.38
N THR A 97 0.68 4.61 -21.37
CA THR A 97 0.77 4.07 -22.72
C THR A 97 2.21 3.61 -22.99
N ILE A 98 2.39 2.75 -23.98
CA ILE A 98 3.73 2.28 -24.40
C ILE A 98 4.68 3.44 -24.81
N LEU A 99 4.15 4.64 -25.06
CA LEU A 99 4.94 5.83 -25.43
C LEU A 99 5.44 6.64 -24.23
N GLU A 100 5.07 6.26 -23.02
CA GLU A 100 5.43 6.95 -21.79
C GLU A 100 6.58 6.26 -21.07
N LYS A 101 7.12 6.94 -20.07
CA LYS A 101 8.15 6.40 -19.16
C LYS A 101 7.57 6.33 -17.77
N GLU A 102 7.97 5.32 -17.05
CA GLU A 102 7.71 5.26 -15.62
C GLU A 102 8.45 6.38 -14.88
N PRO A 103 7.78 7.08 -13.94
CA PRO A 103 8.46 8.03 -13.05
C PRO A 103 9.55 7.32 -12.23
N ALA A 104 10.74 7.91 -12.17
CA ALA A 104 11.87 7.39 -11.41
C ALA A 104 12.57 8.53 -10.66
N ILE A 105 13.31 8.17 -9.61
CA ILE A 105 14.19 9.12 -8.91
C ILE A 105 15.20 9.68 -9.90
N SER A 106 15.29 11.01 -9.93
CA SER A 106 16.28 11.68 -10.79
C SER A 106 17.70 11.40 -10.27
N PRO A 107 18.66 11.02 -11.15
CA PRO A 107 20.05 10.89 -10.75
C PRO A 107 20.63 12.19 -10.11
N LEU A 108 20.09 13.35 -10.48
CA LEU A 108 20.49 14.63 -9.89
C LEU A 108 19.98 14.81 -8.45
N ALA A 109 19.01 14.04 -8.04
CA ALA A 109 18.44 14.07 -6.68
C ALA A 109 19.02 12.96 -5.76
N SER A 110 19.82 12.02 -6.28
CA SER A 110 20.29 10.85 -5.54
C SER A 110 20.95 11.18 -4.19
N GLY A 111 21.85 12.16 -4.15
CA GLY A 111 22.49 12.55 -2.90
C GLY A 111 21.54 13.17 -1.86
N MET A 112 20.44 13.78 -2.30
CA MET A 112 19.40 14.30 -1.38
C MET A 112 18.48 13.17 -0.92
N VAL A 113 18.14 12.25 -1.81
CA VAL A 113 17.35 11.06 -1.51
C VAL A 113 18.05 10.23 -0.43
N GLU A 114 19.33 9.92 -0.61
CA GLU A 114 20.14 9.18 0.35
C GLU A 114 20.28 9.92 1.69
N LYS A 115 20.60 11.23 1.66
CA LYS A 115 20.76 12.05 2.86
C LYS A 115 19.53 12.08 3.76
N TYR A 116 18.33 12.06 3.17
CA TYR A 116 17.04 12.13 3.89
C TYR A 116 16.30 10.79 3.90
N TYR A 117 16.96 9.69 3.56
CA TYR A 117 16.38 8.33 3.55
C TYR A 117 15.08 8.22 2.74
N LEU A 118 14.92 9.03 1.69
CA LEU A 118 13.70 9.03 0.87
C LEU A 118 13.57 7.81 -0.04
N ASP A 119 14.65 7.06 -0.20
CA ASP A 119 14.70 5.75 -0.86
C ASP A 119 14.07 4.62 -0.03
N ARG A 120 13.80 4.87 1.25
CA ARG A 120 13.28 3.85 2.17
C ARG A 120 11.77 3.64 2.06
N TYR A 121 11.05 4.63 1.55
CA TYR A 121 9.58 4.58 1.45
C TYR A 121 9.08 3.68 0.31
N GLY A 122 9.90 3.41 -0.70
CA GLY A 122 9.56 2.62 -1.88
C GLY A 122 10.43 1.39 -2.05
N ASP A 123 10.43 0.88 -3.27
CA ASP A 123 11.09 -0.36 -3.67
C ASP A 123 12.48 -0.18 -4.28
N VAL A 124 12.99 1.05 -4.32
CA VAL A 124 14.21 1.42 -5.08
C VAL A 124 15.48 0.67 -4.66
N ASN A 125 15.51 0.14 -3.44
CA ASN A 125 16.68 -0.54 -2.88
C ASN A 125 16.73 -2.04 -3.20
N PHE A 126 15.65 -2.63 -3.74
CA PHE A 126 15.58 -4.07 -3.98
C PHE A 126 14.92 -4.45 -5.30
N THR A 127 14.64 -3.48 -6.18
CA THR A 127 14.12 -3.74 -7.53
C THR A 127 14.96 -3.07 -8.60
N MET A 128 14.95 -3.65 -9.79
CA MET A 128 15.51 -3.00 -10.97
C MET A 128 14.56 -1.91 -11.46
N LYS A 129 15.07 -0.69 -11.70
CA LYS A 129 14.25 0.39 -12.24
C LYS A 129 14.25 0.39 -13.76
N PRO A 130 13.09 0.34 -14.40
CA PRO A 130 12.96 0.55 -15.83
C PRO A 130 13.50 1.94 -16.24
N LYS A 131 14.27 1.99 -17.32
CA LYS A 131 14.93 3.24 -17.77
C LYS A 131 14.45 3.75 -19.13
N GLY A 132 13.70 2.95 -19.85
CA GLY A 132 13.28 3.20 -21.23
C GLY A 132 11.83 3.66 -21.36
N THR A 133 11.51 4.23 -22.53
CA THR A 133 10.12 4.44 -22.93
C THR A 133 9.44 3.09 -23.13
N GLY A 134 8.19 2.94 -22.65
CA GLY A 134 7.44 1.70 -22.72
C GLY A 134 7.96 0.60 -21.78
N GLN A 135 8.80 0.95 -20.82
CA GLN A 135 9.29 0.04 -19.80
C GLN A 135 8.68 0.43 -18.45
N PHE A 136 8.05 -0.54 -17.79
CA PHE A 136 7.30 -0.35 -16.54
C PHE A 136 7.54 -1.51 -15.60
N HIS A 137 7.39 -1.26 -14.29
CA HIS A 137 7.37 -2.32 -13.30
C HIS A 137 6.25 -2.11 -12.26
N GLY A 138 5.85 -3.19 -11.61
CA GLY A 138 4.85 -3.15 -10.53
C GLY A 138 4.84 -4.44 -9.73
N PHE A 139 3.99 -4.46 -8.71
CA PHE A 139 3.90 -5.52 -7.71
C PHE A 139 2.51 -6.12 -7.65
N THR A 140 2.42 -7.38 -7.32
CA THR A 140 1.20 -8.10 -6.99
C THR A 140 0.28 -8.30 -8.19
N TYR A 141 -0.04 -7.27 -8.98
CA TYR A 141 -0.83 -7.40 -10.20
C TYR A 141 -0.54 -6.29 -11.21
N CYS A 142 -0.83 -6.58 -12.47
CA CYS A 142 -0.85 -5.60 -13.55
C CYS A 142 -1.99 -5.92 -14.53
N TYR A 143 -2.40 -4.92 -15.31
CA TYR A 143 -3.34 -5.15 -16.40
C TYR A 143 -3.02 -4.29 -17.63
N PHE A 144 -3.50 -4.79 -18.78
CA PHE A 144 -3.50 -4.11 -20.06
C PHE A 144 -4.96 -3.94 -20.48
N ARG A 145 -5.37 -2.71 -20.82
CA ARG A 145 -6.77 -2.39 -21.06
C ARG A 145 -7.00 -1.74 -22.43
N ASP A 146 -7.90 -2.31 -23.22
CA ASP A 146 -8.46 -1.70 -24.45
C ASP A 146 -9.97 -1.45 -24.22
N GLY A 147 -10.31 -0.19 -24.01
CA GLY A 147 -11.67 0.20 -23.62
C GLY A 147 -12.10 -0.47 -22.30
N GLU A 148 -13.10 -1.33 -22.34
CA GLU A 148 -13.63 -2.06 -21.18
C GLU A 148 -13.06 -3.48 -21.04
N ARG A 149 -12.15 -3.87 -21.95
CA ARG A 149 -11.54 -5.20 -21.93
C ARG A 149 -10.18 -5.17 -21.26
N TYR A 150 -10.04 -6.01 -20.26
CA TYR A 150 -8.82 -6.20 -19.48
C TYR A 150 -8.13 -7.50 -19.87
N ARG A 151 -6.81 -7.47 -19.93
CA ARG A 151 -5.90 -8.62 -19.82
C ARG A 151 -5.10 -8.40 -18.56
N PHE A 152 -5.19 -9.32 -17.63
CA PHE A 152 -4.72 -9.18 -16.27
C PHE A 152 -3.75 -10.30 -15.92
N LEU A 153 -2.70 -9.96 -15.20
CA LEU A 153 -1.78 -10.88 -14.55
C LEU A 153 -1.73 -10.53 -13.06
N GLY A 154 -1.90 -11.52 -12.19
CA GLY A 154 -1.87 -11.33 -10.75
C GLY A 154 -1.14 -12.43 -10.02
N SER A 155 -0.47 -12.06 -8.94
CA SER A 155 0.03 -12.98 -7.94
C SER A 155 -1.10 -13.40 -7.01
N LEU A 156 -1.24 -14.68 -6.76
CA LEU A 156 -2.23 -15.20 -5.83
C LEU A 156 -1.73 -15.20 -4.38
N SER A 157 -0.43 -15.02 -4.17
CA SER A 157 0.18 -14.97 -2.83
C SER A 157 1.54 -14.30 -2.84
N GLU A 158 1.76 -13.43 -1.85
CA GLU A 158 3.07 -12.81 -1.59
C GLU A 158 3.85 -13.52 -0.46
N ARG A 159 3.34 -14.65 0.05
CA ARG A 159 3.94 -15.37 1.19
C ARG A 159 5.31 -15.97 0.91
N ALA A 160 5.63 -16.26 -0.34
CA ALA A 160 6.94 -16.77 -0.71
C ALA A 160 7.96 -15.66 -1.06
N GLY A 161 7.47 -14.42 -1.20
CA GLY A 161 8.24 -13.26 -1.61
C GLY A 161 7.36 -12.34 -2.44
N PHE A 162 7.71 -11.05 -2.53
CA PHE A 162 6.99 -10.15 -3.41
C PHE A 162 7.13 -10.58 -4.87
N THR A 163 6.03 -10.50 -5.61
CA THR A 163 5.98 -10.77 -7.05
C THR A 163 6.10 -9.46 -7.80
N VAL A 164 7.16 -9.32 -8.59
CA VAL A 164 7.46 -8.11 -9.35
C VAL A 164 7.26 -8.37 -10.83
N PHE A 165 6.46 -7.55 -11.48
CA PHE A 165 6.18 -7.58 -12.91
C PHE A 165 7.03 -6.52 -13.61
N TYR A 166 7.77 -6.89 -14.65
CA TYR A 166 8.53 -5.98 -15.50
C TYR A 166 8.04 -6.10 -16.93
N TYR A 167 7.52 -5.03 -17.50
CA TYR A 167 7.11 -4.97 -18.88
C TYR A 167 8.12 -4.21 -19.74
N ASN A 168 8.53 -4.81 -20.85
CA ASN A 168 9.36 -4.19 -21.87
C ASN A 168 8.59 -4.14 -23.21
N GLY A 169 7.99 -2.98 -23.48
CA GLY A 169 7.20 -2.77 -24.70
C GLY A 169 8.03 -2.80 -25.99
N GLY A 170 9.33 -2.46 -25.93
CA GLY A 170 10.22 -2.56 -27.10
C GLY A 170 10.49 -4.01 -27.50
N ALA A 171 10.65 -4.90 -26.54
CA ALA A 171 10.80 -6.34 -26.74
C ALA A 171 9.45 -7.08 -26.78
N GLN A 172 8.36 -6.45 -26.40
CA GLN A 172 7.03 -7.04 -26.22
C GLN A 172 7.08 -8.26 -25.27
N GLN A 173 7.74 -8.09 -24.12
CA GLN A 173 7.96 -9.14 -23.14
C GLN A 173 7.51 -8.72 -21.76
N MET A 174 6.97 -9.68 -21.01
CA MET A 174 6.74 -9.62 -19.58
C MET A 174 7.78 -10.49 -18.89
N THR A 175 8.44 -9.94 -17.87
CA THR A 175 9.26 -10.70 -16.94
C THR A 175 8.59 -10.61 -15.56
N ILE A 176 8.41 -11.75 -14.91
CA ILE A 176 7.93 -11.83 -13.53
C ILE A 176 9.08 -12.34 -12.68
N GLU A 177 9.40 -11.63 -11.63
CA GLU A 177 10.50 -11.94 -10.72
C GLU A 177 9.99 -12.08 -9.29
N LYS A 178 10.58 -13.00 -8.53
CA LYS A 178 10.32 -13.16 -7.11
C LYS A 178 11.40 -12.46 -6.29
N ASP A 179 11.01 -11.59 -5.37
CA ASP A 179 11.93 -10.98 -4.38
C ASP A 179 12.38 -12.05 -3.38
N CYS A 180 13.47 -12.74 -3.69
CA CYS A 180 14.00 -13.87 -2.93
C CYS A 180 15.53 -13.85 -2.78
N SER A 181 16.19 -12.75 -3.11
CA SER A 181 17.64 -12.67 -3.06
C SER A 181 18.18 -12.96 -1.65
N GLY A 182 19.10 -13.92 -1.54
CA GLY A 182 19.69 -14.38 -0.30
C GLY A 182 18.88 -15.43 0.46
N LEU A 183 17.69 -15.82 -0.04
CA LEU A 183 16.85 -16.85 0.61
C LEU A 183 17.52 -18.23 0.52
N ARG A 184 17.60 -18.91 1.65
CA ARG A 184 18.05 -20.29 1.77
C ARG A 184 16.88 -21.24 1.81
N ILE A 185 16.91 -22.25 0.97
CA ILE A 185 15.89 -23.30 0.90
C ILE A 185 16.51 -24.69 1.01
N SER A 186 15.89 -25.56 1.78
CA SER A 186 16.22 -26.99 1.90
C SER A 186 15.02 -27.88 1.62
N GLU A 187 13.84 -27.28 1.45
CA GLU A 187 12.57 -27.95 1.19
C GLU A 187 11.88 -27.34 -0.03
N GLU A 188 10.76 -27.92 -0.46
CA GLU A 188 9.93 -27.39 -1.54
C GLU A 188 9.52 -25.94 -1.25
N TRP A 189 9.80 -25.06 -2.20
CA TRP A 189 9.49 -23.64 -2.10
C TRP A 189 8.59 -23.18 -3.23
N ASN A 190 7.54 -22.42 -2.88
CA ASN A 190 6.58 -21.84 -3.82
C ASN A 190 7.20 -20.63 -4.53
N ALA A 191 7.78 -20.80 -5.70
CA ALA A 191 8.33 -19.68 -6.45
C ALA A 191 7.23 -18.74 -6.95
N PHE A 192 6.18 -19.28 -7.60
CA PHE A 192 5.08 -18.47 -8.10
C PHE A 192 3.75 -19.21 -7.97
N ASP A 193 2.72 -18.46 -7.57
CA ASP A 193 1.30 -18.75 -7.73
C ASP A 193 0.68 -17.57 -8.47
N LEU A 194 0.38 -17.72 -9.76
CA LEU A 194 -0.04 -16.65 -10.66
C LEU A 194 -1.37 -16.97 -11.31
N VAL A 195 -2.06 -15.93 -11.77
CA VAL A 195 -3.26 -16.07 -12.60
C VAL A 195 -3.24 -15.13 -13.79
N GLU A 196 -3.66 -15.62 -14.96
CA GLU A 196 -3.95 -14.84 -16.16
C GLU A 196 -5.46 -14.79 -16.39
N LEU A 197 -6.04 -13.58 -16.44
CA LEU A 197 -7.47 -13.36 -16.60
C LEU A 197 -7.74 -12.38 -17.75
N SER A 198 -8.93 -12.53 -18.37
CA SER A 198 -9.41 -11.59 -19.38
C SER A 198 -10.92 -11.41 -19.25
N GLY A 199 -11.39 -10.18 -19.38
CA GLY A 199 -12.80 -9.85 -19.25
C GLY A 199 -13.06 -8.36 -19.09
N THR A 200 -14.23 -8.02 -18.55
CA THR A 200 -14.52 -6.68 -18.06
C THR A 200 -13.81 -6.45 -16.71
N GLU A 201 -13.80 -5.20 -16.24
CA GLU A 201 -13.19 -4.84 -14.96
C GLU A 201 -13.74 -5.72 -13.82
N ASP A 202 -15.06 -5.78 -13.67
CA ASP A 202 -15.67 -6.54 -12.58
C ASP A 202 -15.41 -8.04 -12.70
N GLN A 203 -15.55 -8.62 -13.90
CA GLN A 203 -15.26 -10.04 -14.11
C GLN A 203 -13.85 -10.43 -13.71
N VAL A 204 -12.87 -9.60 -14.07
CA VAL A 204 -11.45 -9.88 -13.79
C VAL A 204 -11.13 -9.74 -12.30
N PHE A 205 -11.54 -8.65 -11.68
CA PHE A 205 -11.19 -8.40 -10.28
C PHE A 205 -12.02 -9.24 -9.30
N ASP A 206 -13.29 -9.51 -9.59
CA ASP A 206 -14.10 -10.42 -8.77
C ASP A 206 -13.50 -11.82 -8.78
N LEU A 207 -13.16 -12.36 -9.96
CA LEU A 207 -12.53 -13.67 -10.08
C LEU A 207 -11.12 -13.72 -9.46
N TYR A 208 -10.34 -12.64 -9.58
CA TYR A 208 -9.00 -12.56 -8.97
C TYR A 208 -9.08 -12.73 -7.45
N PHE A 209 -9.95 -11.96 -6.77
CA PHE A 209 -10.08 -12.04 -5.32
C PHE A 209 -10.78 -13.34 -4.87
N GLU A 210 -11.65 -13.92 -5.68
CA GLU A 210 -12.21 -15.25 -5.44
C GLU A 210 -11.10 -16.32 -5.44
N LYS A 211 -10.21 -16.32 -6.46
CA LYS A 211 -9.07 -17.25 -6.55
C LYS A 211 -8.06 -17.07 -5.42
N MET A 212 -7.88 -15.86 -4.92
CA MET A 212 -7.07 -15.60 -3.72
C MET A 212 -7.78 -16.03 -2.42
N ASN A 213 -9.05 -16.51 -2.48
CA ASN A 213 -9.88 -16.82 -1.32
C ASN A 213 -10.05 -15.63 -0.36
N ILE A 214 -10.10 -14.42 -0.90
CA ILE A 214 -10.32 -13.20 -0.13
C ILE A 214 -11.82 -12.95 0.01
N LYS A 215 -12.27 -12.89 1.26
CA LYS A 215 -13.66 -12.53 1.56
C LYS A 215 -13.85 -11.03 1.34
N LYS A 216 -15.04 -10.68 0.86
CA LYS A 216 -15.43 -9.25 0.81
C LYS A 216 -15.26 -8.63 2.19
N PRO A 217 -14.71 -7.40 2.27
CA PRO A 217 -14.47 -6.75 3.55
C PRO A 217 -15.77 -6.54 4.31
N ALA A 218 -15.71 -6.73 5.63
CA ALA A 218 -16.82 -6.44 6.53
C ALA A 218 -17.09 -4.92 6.59
N GLY A 219 -18.26 -4.56 7.06
CA GLY A 219 -18.69 -3.17 7.10
C GLY A 219 -19.11 -2.63 5.74
N GLY A 220 -18.98 -1.34 5.53
CA GLY A 220 -19.38 -0.61 4.33
C GLY A 220 -18.59 0.68 4.18
N PRO A 221 -18.97 1.53 3.23
CA PRO A 221 -18.46 2.89 3.18
C PRO A 221 -18.73 3.62 4.50
N MET A 222 -17.77 4.45 4.94
CA MET A 222 -17.89 5.26 6.15
C MET A 222 -17.49 6.70 5.87
N THR A 223 -18.13 7.61 6.58
CA THR A 223 -17.75 9.03 6.66
C THR A 223 -16.96 9.28 7.95
N GLY A 224 -16.13 10.31 7.97
CA GLY A 224 -15.41 10.60 9.21
C GLY A 224 -14.53 11.84 9.18
N TYR A 225 -13.92 12.04 10.35
CA TYR A 225 -12.95 13.08 10.62
C TYR A 225 -11.61 12.47 11.01
N THR A 226 -10.51 13.13 10.60
CA THR A 226 -9.15 12.82 11.09
C THR A 226 -8.38 14.11 11.38
N SER A 227 -7.64 14.17 12.48
CA SER A 227 -7.03 15.42 12.96
C SER A 227 -5.78 15.87 12.20
N TRP A 228 -5.22 15.04 11.28
CA TRP A 228 -3.88 15.27 10.73
C TRP A 228 -3.75 16.54 9.88
N TYR A 229 -4.50 16.68 8.79
CA TYR A 229 -4.25 17.68 7.73
C TYR A 229 -4.56 19.13 8.09
N ASN A 230 -5.09 19.42 9.28
CA ASN A 230 -5.30 20.77 9.77
C ASN A 230 -4.26 21.15 10.85
N HIS A 231 -3.95 20.23 11.72
CA HIS A 231 -3.19 20.51 12.93
C HIS A 231 -1.84 19.77 12.99
N TYR A 232 -1.65 18.71 12.16
CA TYR A 232 -0.51 17.79 12.26
C TYR A 232 -0.34 17.32 13.72
N GLN A 233 0.86 17.31 14.25
CA GLN A 233 1.12 16.93 15.63
C GLN A 233 0.69 18.00 16.68
N ASN A 234 0.23 19.19 16.26
CA ASN A 234 -0.17 20.26 17.17
C ASN A 234 -1.63 20.10 17.64
N ILE A 235 -1.95 18.96 18.20
CA ILE A 235 -3.26 18.64 18.77
C ILE A 235 -3.23 18.67 20.29
N SER A 236 -4.38 18.88 20.90
CA SER A 236 -4.61 18.78 22.35
C SER A 236 -6.01 18.24 22.62
N GLY A 237 -6.26 17.74 23.83
CA GLY A 237 -7.57 17.25 24.24
C GLY A 237 -8.66 18.31 24.04
N GLN A 238 -8.39 19.57 24.39
CA GLN A 238 -9.32 20.68 24.17
C GLN A 238 -9.64 20.87 22.68
N LEU A 239 -8.61 20.95 21.80
CA LEU A 239 -8.79 21.13 20.37
C LEU A 239 -9.58 19.97 19.74
N ILE A 240 -9.28 18.75 20.15
CA ILE A 240 -10.00 17.56 19.67
C ILE A 240 -11.46 17.60 20.10
N MET A 241 -11.75 17.97 21.34
CA MET A 241 -13.12 18.10 21.83
C MET A 241 -13.90 19.20 21.10
N GLU A 242 -13.28 20.35 20.83
CA GLU A 242 -13.89 21.44 20.05
C GLU A 242 -14.26 20.98 18.62
N ASN A 243 -13.35 20.27 17.92
CA ASN A 243 -13.65 19.74 16.59
C ASN A 243 -14.72 18.63 16.63
N LEU A 244 -14.72 17.79 17.67
CA LEU A 244 -15.74 16.76 17.87
C LEU A 244 -17.14 17.37 18.08
N GLU A 245 -17.24 18.44 18.85
CA GLU A 245 -18.48 19.18 19.06
C GLU A 245 -18.98 19.78 17.73
N HIS A 246 -18.12 20.44 16.95
CA HIS A 246 -18.48 20.98 15.64
C HIS A 246 -18.99 19.90 14.67
N VAL A 247 -18.32 18.72 14.65
CA VAL A 247 -18.80 17.59 13.84
C VAL A 247 -20.19 17.13 14.29
N HIS A 248 -20.42 17.02 15.58
CA HIS A 248 -21.72 16.62 16.13
C HIS A 248 -22.81 17.67 15.85
N GLU A 249 -22.55 18.95 16.08
CA GLU A 249 -23.51 20.06 15.88
C GLU A 249 -23.92 20.22 14.42
N MET A 250 -23.01 19.89 13.47
CA MET A 250 -23.32 19.97 12.04
C MET A 250 -24.39 18.96 11.61
N GLY A 251 -24.65 17.93 12.42
CA GLY A 251 -25.71 16.93 12.20
C GLY A 251 -25.60 16.16 10.89
N GLN A 252 -24.41 16.10 10.31
CA GLN A 252 -24.12 15.26 9.16
C GLN A 252 -23.60 13.88 9.61
N SER A 253 -23.66 12.90 8.71
CA SER A 253 -23.14 11.58 8.99
C SER A 253 -21.64 11.64 9.28
N CYS A 254 -21.24 11.12 10.44
CA CYS A 254 -19.85 10.90 10.81
C CYS A 254 -19.79 9.57 11.58
N ASP A 255 -19.32 8.54 10.91
CA ASP A 255 -19.24 7.18 11.47
C ASP A 255 -18.03 7.01 12.37
N VAL A 256 -16.93 7.73 12.06
CA VAL A 256 -15.63 7.62 12.74
C VAL A 256 -15.04 8.99 13.02
N PHE A 257 -14.63 9.22 14.27
CA PHE A 257 -13.79 10.35 14.64
C PHE A 257 -12.40 9.83 15.04
N GLN A 258 -11.38 10.16 14.23
CA GLN A 258 -10.02 9.64 14.38
C GLN A 258 -9.06 10.68 14.91
N ILE A 259 -8.33 10.33 15.97
CA ILE A 259 -7.16 11.07 16.47
C ILE A 259 -5.92 10.53 15.74
N ASP A 260 -5.23 11.40 15.02
CA ASP A 260 -4.01 11.08 14.29
C ASP A 260 -2.76 11.31 15.15
N ASP A 261 -1.55 11.26 14.55
CA ASP A 261 -0.25 11.46 15.21
C ASP A 261 -0.21 12.76 16.03
N GLY A 262 0.35 12.68 17.23
CA GLY A 262 0.57 13.84 18.11
C GLY A 262 0.00 13.72 19.52
N TYR A 263 -0.71 12.65 19.87
CA TYR A 263 -1.22 12.39 21.21
C TYR A 263 -0.15 11.76 22.13
N GLN A 264 0.78 11.02 21.58
CA GLN A 264 1.90 10.35 22.26
C GLN A 264 3.10 11.31 22.43
N ASN A 265 4.05 10.94 23.30
CA ASN A 265 5.30 11.67 23.45
C ASN A 265 6.24 11.44 22.25
N TYR A 266 6.44 10.17 21.87
CA TYR A 266 7.30 9.77 20.77
C TYR A 266 6.71 8.56 20.05
N VAL A 267 7.01 8.43 18.76
CA VAL A 267 6.65 7.25 17.97
C VAL A 267 7.44 6.04 18.44
N GLY A 268 6.72 5.01 18.86
CA GLY A 268 7.27 3.82 19.52
C GLY A 268 6.91 3.71 21.01
N ASP A 269 6.52 4.80 21.67
CA ASP A 269 6.15 4.82 23.10
C ASP A 269 4.62 4.87 23.24
N TRP A 270 3.93 3.84 22.74
CA TRP A 270 2.49 3.81 22.52
C TRP A 270 1.64 3.70 23.79
N LEU A 271 2.24 3.33 24.92
CA LEU A 271 1.56 3.25 26.22
C LEU A 271 1.56 4.61 26.95
N GLU A 272 2.22 5.60 26.41
CA GLU A 272 2.39 6.94 27.01
C GLU A 272 1.62 7.99 26.24
N VAL A 273 0.65 8.60 26.90
CA VAL A 273 -0.06 9.79 26.39
C VAL A 273 0.69 11.05 26.84
N ASN A 274 0.88 12.00 25.94
CA ASN A 274 1.46 13.30 26.25
C ASN A 274 0.52 14.10 27.20
N ARG A 275 0.86 14.16 28.47
CA ARG A 275 0.04 14.79 29.53
C ARG A 275 -0.03 16.29 29.45
N ASP A 276 0.89 16.97 28.76
CA ASP A 276 0.79 18.41 28.49
C ASP A 276 -0.30 18.70 27.46
N LYS A 277 -0.55 17.79 26.54
CA LYS A 277 -1.57 17.89 25.50
C LYS A 277 -2.92 17.27 25.91
N PHE A 278 -2.87 16.15 26.61
CA PHE A 278 -4.03 15.37 27.08
C PHE A 278 -3.89 15.11 28.58
N PRO A 279 -4.14 16.12 29.46
CA PRO A 279 -3.94 15.98 30.90
C PRO A 279 -4.72 14.85 31.54
N GLU A 280 -5.95 14.62 31.05
CA GLU A 280 -6.86 13.59 31.55
C GLU A 280 -6.73 12.23 30.83
N GLY A 281 -5.85 12.11 29.81
CA GLY A 281 -5.74 10.93 28.97
C GLY A 281 -6.63 10.99 27.74
N LEU A 282 -6.83 9.84 27.10
CA LEU A 282 -7.65 9.71 25.90
C LEU A 282 -9.07 9.23 26.20
N GLU A 283 -9.26 8.57 27.34
CA GLU A 283 -10.55 7.97 27.74
C GLU A 283 -11.71 8.98 27.70
N PRO A 284 -11.62 10.22 28.25
CA PRO A 284 -12.73 11.18 28.19
C PRO A 284 -13.11 11.57 26.77
N VAL A 285 -12.13 11.61 25.85
CA VAL A 285 -12.38 11.91 24.43
C VAL A 285 -13.10 10.74 23.77
N VAL A 286 -12.67 9.51 24.03
CA VAL A 286 -13.32 8.29 23.51
C VAL A 286 -14.76 8.19 24.00
N ASP A 287 -14.99 8.40 25.29
CA ASP A 287 -16.34 8.40 25.89
C ASP A 287 -17.26 9.43 25.24
N GLN A 288 -16.74 10.62 24.93
CA GLN A 288 -17.51 11.66 24.26
C GLN A 288 -17.80 11.31 22.79
N ILE A 289 -16.83 10.72 22.06
CA ILE A 289 -17.05 10.21 20.70
C ILE A 289 -18.19 9.18 20.70
N HIS A 290 -18.15 8.22 21.61
CA HIS A 290 -19.21 7.21 21.76
C HIS A 290 -20.55 7.82 22.18
N THR A 291 -20.56 8.84 23.04
CA THR A 291 -21.78 9.55 23.43
C THR A 291 -22.47 10.19 22.23
N TYR A 292 -21.70 10.66 21.24
CA TYR A 292 -22.21 11.21 19.99
C TYR A 292 -22.55 10.14 18.95
N GLY A 293 -22.41 8.85 19.28
CA GLY A 293 -22.77 7.72 18.41
C GLY A 293 -21.76 7.38 17.33
N MET A 294 -20.55 7.93 17.41
CA MET A 294 -19.45 7.68 16.48
C MET A 294 -18.52 6.59 17.00
N LYS A 295 -17.73 5.99 16.10
CA LYS A 295 -16.60 5.12 16.45
C LYS A 295 -15.37 5.97 16.73
N ALA A 296 -14.60 5.59 17.75
CA ALA A 296 -13.33 6.24 18.06
C ALA A 296 -12.18 5.57 17.26
N GLY A 297 -11.39 6.38 16.55
CA GLY A 297 -10.21 5.94 15.82
C GLY A 297 -8.91 6.49 16.40
N LEU A 298 -7.83 5.69 16.37
CA LEU A 298 -6.50 6.11 16.81
C LEU A 298 -5.43 5.74 15.78
N TRP A 299 -4.49 6.64 15.55
CA TRP A 299 -3.32 6.40 14.73
C TRP A 299 -2.19 5.74 15.53
N LEU A 300 -1.51 4.75 14.94
CA LEU A 300 -0.30 4.12 15.43
C LEU A 300 0.63 3.76 14.27
N SER A 301 1.93 3.63 14.58
CA SER A 301 2.95 3.11 13.66
C SER A 301 3.68 1.93 14.34
N PRO A 302 3.05 0.74 14.38
CA PRO A 302 3.43 -0.33 15.33
C PRO A 302 4.78 -0.99 15.04
N PHE A 303 5.27 -0.93 13.81
CA PHE A 303 6.48 -1.62 13.39
C PHE A 303 7.73 -0.75 13.33
N VAL A 304 7.64 0.45 13.87
CA VAL A 304 8.77 1.39 13.90
C VAL A 304 8.84 2.14 15.23
N CYS A 305 10.02 2.65 15.55
CA CYS A 305 10.23 3.57 16.66
C CYS A 305 11.18 4.69 16.25
N GLU A 306 10.90 5.91 16.69
CA GLU A 306 11.79 7.03 16.43
C GLU A 306 12.98 7.05 17.39
N LYS A 307 14.07 7.71 16.97
CA LYS A 307 15.35 7.74 17.70
C LYS A 307 15.24 8.29 19.13
N ASN A 308 14.33 9.22 19.38
CA ASN A 308 14.14 9.85 20.69
C ASN A 308 13.21 9.08 21.62
N SER A 309 12.52 8.03 21.12
CA SER A 309 11.63 7.22 21.96
C SER A 309 12.40 6.39 22.99
N ARG A 310 11.75 6.06 24.10
CA ARG A 310 12.28 5.09 25.09
C ARG A 310 12.41 3.72 24.47
N CYS A 311 11.46 3.32 23.63
CA CYS A 311 11.52 2.09 22.85
C CYS A 311 12.87 1.95 22.11
N TYR A 312 13.30 2.99 21.38
CA TYR A 312 14.61 2.98 20.72
C TYR A 312 15.77 3.03 21.71
N GLN A 313 15.73 3.85 22.76
CA GLN A 313 16.85 4.08 23.67
C GLN A 313 17.14 2.87 24.57
N GLU A 314 16.09 2.22 25.07
CA GLU A 314 16.17 1.13 26.04
C GLU A 314 16.23 -0.24 25.36
N HIS A 315 15.71 -0.40 24.12
CA HIS A 315 15.55 -1.67 23.42
C HIS A 315 16.23 -1.73 22.05
N ARG A 316 17.52 -1.42 22.01
CA ARG A 316 18.35 -1.49 20.78
C ARG A 316 18.43 -2.88 20.18
N ASP A 317 18.19 -3.92 20.96
CA ASP A 317 18.10 -5.31 20.59
C ASP A 317 16.80 -5.66 19.86
N TRP A 318 15.78 -4.81 19.93
CA TRP A 318 14.51 -4.99 19.22
C TRP A 318 14.56 -4.53 17.76
N LEU A 319 15.61 -3.81 17.35
CA LEU A 319 15.71 -3.22 16.03
C LEU A 319 16.12 -4.25 14.97
N VAL A 320 15.50 -4.16 13.79
CA VAL A 320 15.99 -4.85 12.59
C VAL A 320 17.40 -4.37 12.28
N ARG A 321 18.29 -5.28 11.90
CA ARG A 321 19.68 -4.97 11.54
C ARG A 321 19.99 -5.40 10.12
N ASP A 322 20.84 -4.61 9.46
CA ASP A 322 21.42 -4.95 8.17
C ASP A 322 22.52 -6.03 8.32
N GLU A 323 23.09 -6.45 7.21
CA GLU A 323 24.18 -7.45 7.16
C GLU A 323 25.44 -7.04 7.91
N ASN A 324 25.63 -5.73 8.15
CA ASN A 324 26.75 -5.17 8.90
C ASN A 324 26.42 -4.99 10.40
N GLY A 325 25.22 -5.36 10.83
CA GLY A 325 24.74 -5.22 12.20
C GLY A 325 24.25 -3.82 12.56
N HIS A 326 24.09 -2.90 11.60
CA HIS A 326 23.55 -1.58 11.84
C HIS A 326 22.02 -1.60 11.89
N PRO A 327 21.39 -0.80 12.76
CA PRO A 327 19.94 -0.65 12.78
C PRO A 327 19.40 -0.14 11.44
N VAL A 328 18.34 -0.77 10.92
CA VAL A 328 17.71 -0.40 9.66
C VAL A 328 16.86 0.85 9.85
N CYS A 329 17.30 1.95 9.23
CA CYS A 329 16.55 3.21 9.20
C CYS A 329 15.38 3.10 8.22
N GLY A 330 14.18 3.47 8.68
CA GLY A 330 12.94 3.45 7.88
C GLY A 330 12.63 4.74 7.15
N GLY A 331 13.21 5.86 7.60
CA GLY A 331 12.96 7.18 7.00
C GLY A 331 13.34 8.34 7.92
N SER A 332 13.13 9.56 7.46
CA SER A 332 13.54 10.80 8.14
C SER A 332 12.43 11.48 8.94
N ASN A 333 11.24 10.91 9.01
CA ASN A 333 10.15 11.46 9.81
C ASN A 333 10.56 11.54 11.29
N TRP A 334 9.96 12.47 12.02
CA TRP A 334 10.21 12.73 13.45
C TRP A 334 11.71 12.98 13.72
N SER A 335 12.29 12.24 14.67
CA SER A 335 13.74 12.28 14.95
C SER A 335 14.56 11.25 14.16
N THR A 336 14.08 10.80 12.98
CA THR A 336 14.51 9.61 12.25
C THR A 336 13.99 8.33 12.94
N PHE A 337 13.42 7.40 12.17
CA PHE A 337 12.84 6.19 12.74
C PHE A 337 13.49 4.91 12.21
N TYR A 338 13.33 3.84 12.98
CA TYR A 338 13.96 2.54 12.75
C TYR A 338 12.94 1.42 12.82
N ALA A 339 13.17 0.38 12.04
CA ALA A 339 12.31 -0.79 11.99
C ALA A 339 12.45 -1.67 13.24
N LEU A 340 11.33 -2.11 13.80
CA LEU A 340 11.25 -3.10 14.86
C LEU A 340 11.21 -4.51 14.28
N ASN A 341 11.95 -5.42 14.89
CA ASN A 341 12.00 -6.83 14.47
C ASN A 341 10.78 -7.59 15.03
N THR A 342 9.75 -7.71 14.21
CA THR A 342 8.50 -8.42 14.56
C THR A 342 8.65 -9.93 14.73
N GLU A 343 9.80 -10.51 14.45
CA GLU A 343 10.10 -11.92 14.73
C GLU A 343 10.50 -12.16 16.18
N LEU A 344 10.87 -11.09 16.91
CA LEU A 344 11.25 -11.21 18.33
C LEU A 344 10.02 -11.34 19.22
N PRO A 345 9.98 -12.36 20.11
CA PRO A 345 8.88 -12.53 21.06
C PRO A 345 8.65 -11.30 21.94
N GLN A 346 9.70 -10.58 22.33
CA GLN A 346 9.62 -9.39 23.16
C GLN A 346 8.90 -8.23 22.43
N VAL A 347 9.16 -8.04 21.14
CA VAL A 347 8.46 -7.03 20.31
C VAL A 347 6.99 -7.41 20.17
N ARG A 348 6.70 -8.69 19.94
CA ARG A 348 5.32 -9.17 19.85
C ARG A 348 4.56 -9.00 21.16
N GLU A 349 5.19 -9.26 22.29
CA GLU A 349 4.55 -9.08 23.61
C GLU A 349 4.29 -7.61 23.90
N TYR A 350 5.25 -6.71 23.60
CA TYR A 350 5.03 -5.27 23.70
C TYR A 350 3.86 -4.80 22.83
N LEU A 351 3.76 -5.28 21.59
CA LEU A 351 2.65 -4.91 20.72
C LEU A 351 1.30 -5.46 21.21
N LYS A 352 1.26 -6.65 21.81
CA LYS A 352 0.04 -7.16 22.47
C LYS A 352 -0.42 -6.24 23.60
N GLU A 353 0.50 -5.78 24.43
CA GLU A 353 0.21 -4.82 25.49
C GLU A 353 -0.33 -3.51 24.94
N VAL A 354 0.31 -2.98 23.86
CA VAL A 354 -0.13 -1.75 23.18
C VAL A 354 -1.56 -1.91 22.65
N PHE A 355 -1.85 -2.97 21.91
CA PHE A 355 -3.19 -3.14 21.32
C PHE A 355 -4.25 -3.41 22.39
N HIS A 356 -3.92 -4.15 23.46
CA HIS A 356 -4.81 -4.28 24.61
C HIS A 356 -5.10 -2.94 25.27
N GLN A 357 -4.09 -2.10 25.48
CA GLN A 357 -4.29 -0.76 26.03
C GLN A 357 -5.19 0.11 25.16
N VAL A 358 -4.95 0.10 23.85
CA VAL A 358 -5.69 0.94 22.89
C VAL A 358 -7.13 0.46 22.70
N LEU A 359 -7.33 -0.84 22.48
CA LEU A 359 -8.62 -1.37 22.05
C LEU A 359 -9.53 -1.72 23.23
N ASP A 360 -8.96 -2.25 24.33
CA ASP A 360 -9.75 -2.75 25.46
C ASP A 360 -9.79 -1.75 26.61
N VAL A 361 -8.68 -1.05 26.91
CA VAL A 361 -8.62 -0.12 28.05
C VAL A 361 -9.09 1.28 27.64
N TRP A 362 -8.52 1.87 26.57
CA TRP A 362 -8.97 3.18 26.07
C TRP A 362 -10.26 3.09 25.25
N GLY A 363 -10.63 1.91 24.74
CA GLY A 363 -11.92 1.66 24.10
C GLY A 363 -12.02 2.09 22.64
N PHE A 364 -10.91 2.23 21.92
CA PHE A 364 -10.94 2.56 20.49
C PHE A 364 -11.55 1.42 19.64
N ASP A 365 -12.24 1.79 18.56
CA ASP A 365 -12.94 0.87 17.63
C ASP A 365 -12.20 0.67 16.34
N LEU A 366 -11.37 1.64 15.96
CA LEU A 366 -10.57 1.64 14.74
C LEU A 366 -9.14 2.03 15.05
N VAL A 367 -8.18 1.30 14.45
CA VAL A 367 -6.78 1.68 14.46
C VAL A 367 -6.29 1.97 13.04
N LYS A 368 -5.80 3.19 12.81
CA LYS A 368 -5.03 3.52 11.60
C LYS A 368 -3.59 3.11 11.85
N LEU A 369 -3.14 2.09 11.13
CA LEU A 369 -1.82 1.50 11.27
C LEU A 369 -0.93 1.96 10.11
N ASP A 370 0.07 2.76 10.42
CA ASP A 370 0.89 3.46 9.44
C ASP A 370 2.34 2.96 9.41
N PHE A 371 3.07 3.27 8.33
CA PHE A 371 4.45 2.84 8.10
C PHE A 371 4.63 1.32 8.22
N LEU A 372 3.61 0.55 7.82
CA LEU A 372 3.60 -0.91 7.98
C LEU A 372 4.69 -1.62 7.19
N TYR A 373 5.22 -1.00 6.12
CA TYR A 373 6.39 -1.52 5.39
C TYR A 373 7.64 -1.70 6.29
N GLY A 374 7.66 -1.09 7.46
CA GLY A 374 8.70 -1.27 8.48
C GLY A 374 8.96 -2.73 8.83
N ALA A 375 7.92 -3.60 8.79
CA ALA A 375 8.05 -5.02 9.08
C ALA A 375 8.87 -5.82 8.06
N CYS A 376 9.04 -5.31 6.83
CA CYS A 376 9.66 -6.05 5.74
C CYS A 376 10.85 -5.34 5.06
N MET A 377 11.46 -4.37 5.74
CA MET A 377 12.55 -3.59 5.14
C MET A 377 13.81 -4.43 4.86
N GLN A 378 14.08 -5.45 5.66
CA GLN A 378 15.25 -6.31 5.54
C GLN A 378 14.82 -7.77 5.55
N PRO A 379 15.11 -8.58 4.50
CA PRO A 379 14.86 -10.01 4.52
C PRO A 379 15.85 -10.71 5.47
N THR A 380 15.52 -11.93 5.86
CA THR A 380 16.45 -12.82 6.57
C THR A 380 16.95 -13.91 5.63
N PRO A 381 17.99 -14.69 6.00
CA PRO A 381 18.39 -15.84 5.19
C PRO A 381 17.29 -16.89 4.99
N TYR A 382 16.25 -16.89 5.81
CA TYR A 382 15.19 -17.91 5.78
C TYR A 382 13.78 -17.34 5.51
N LYS A 383 13.64 -16.02 5.44
CA LYS A 383 12.36 -15.36 5.14
C LYS A 383 12.55 -14.19 4.19
N THR A 384 11.77 -14.18 3.14
CA THR A 384 11.70 -13.06 2.18
C THR A 384 10.98 -11.85 2.81
N ARG A 385 11.10 -10.67 2.18
CA ARG A 385 10.32 -9.48 2.57
C ARG A 385 8.82 -9.73 2.49
N GLY A 386 8.36 -10.38 1.42
CA GLY A 386 6.94 -10.71 1.25
C GLY A 386 6.42 -11.61 2.36
N GLN A 387 7.19 -12.63 2.76
CA GLN A 387 6.83 -13.51 3.86
C GLN A 387 6.74 -12.75 5.18
N LEU A 388 7.77 -11.94 5.52
CA LEU A 388 7.77 -11.13 6.74
C LEU A 388 6.56 -10.20 6.81
N MET A 389 6.21 -9.56 5.68
CA MET A 389 5.05 -8.67 5.63
C MET A 389 3.73 -9.42 5.80
N CYS A 390 3.56 -10.56 5.15
CA CYS A 390 2.35 -11.39 5.32
C CYS A 390 2.18 -11.86 6.76
N GLU A 391 3.25 -12.34 7.40
CA GLU A 391 3.22 -12.78 8.80
C GLU A 391 2.94 -11.62 9.77
N ALA A 392 3.48 -10.42 9.48
CA ALA A 392 3.19 -9.22 10.25
C ALA A 392 1.73 -8.79 10.12
N MET A 393 1.13 -8.89 8.92
CA MET A 393 -0.30 -8.59 8.73
C MET A 393 -1.21 -9.62 9.39
N ASP A 394 -0.84 -10.89 9.38
CA ASP A 394 -1.55 -11.94 10.12
C ASP A 394 -1.54 -11.64 11.63
N PHE A 395 -0.37 -11.26 12.16
CA PHE A 395 -0.21 -10.91 13.57
C PHE A 395 -1.04 -9.68 13.96
N LEU A 396 -1.06 -8.62 13.14
CA LEU A 396 -1.91 -7.45 13.41
C LEU A 396 -3.39 -7.80 13.43
N ARG A 397 -3.86 -8.62 12.48
CA ARG A 397 -5.27 -9.05 12.46
C ARG A 397 -5.62 -9.90 13.68
N GLU A 398 -4.70 -10.72 14.15
CA GLU A 398 -4.86 -11.47 15.41
C GLU A 398 -4.99 -10.53 16.62
N LEU A 399 -4.13 -9.50 16.72
CA LEU A 399 -4.15 -8.53 17.83
C LEU A 399 -5.41 -7.69 17.85
N VAL A 400 -5.86 -7.23 16.68
CA VAL A 400 -7.01 -6.33 16.58
C VAL A 400 -8.35 -7.07 16.66
N GLY A 401 -8.37 -8.38 16.34
CA GLY A 401 -9.59 -9.20 16.40
C GLY A 401 -10.66 -8.69 15.45
N ASP A 402 -11.87 -8.43 15.97
CA ASP A 402 -13.03 -7.96 15.20
C ASP A 402 -13.11 -6.43 15.06
N LYS A 403 -12.21 -5.68 15.69
CA LYS A 403 -12.13 -4.23 15.55
C LYS A 403 -11.53 -3.84 14.20
N LEU A 404 -11.69 -2.57 13.80
CA LEU A 404 -11.37 -2.10 12.45
C LEU A 404 -9.89 -1.74 12.30
N ILE A 405 -9.29 -2.16 11.18
CA ILE A 405 -7.94 -1.76 10.77
C ILE A 405 -8.04 -0.90 9.51
N LEU A 406 -7.46 0.30 9.57
CA LEU A 406 -7.12 1.14 8.42
C LEU A 406 -5.61 1.01 8.16
N GLY A 407 -5.22 0.25 7.14
CA GLY A 407 -3.82 0.08 6.75
C GLY A 407 -3.28 1.27 5.97
N CYS A 408 -2.05 1.72 6.31
CA CYS A 408 -1.36 2.81 5.64
C CYS A 408 0.14 2.52 5.55
N GLY A 409 0.84 3.03 4.52
CA GLY A 409 2.24 2.69 4.31
C GLY A 409 2.48 1.18 4.21
N VAL A 410 1.61 0.45 3.54
CA VAL A 410 1.60 -1.00 3.50
C VAL A 410 1.74 -1.53 2.07
N PRO A 411 2.62 -2.51 1.81
CA PRO A 411 2.58 -3.31 0.58
C PRO A 411 1.20 -3.93 0.40
N LEU A 412 0.55 -3.67 -0.76
CA LEU A 412 -0.89 -3.92 -0.89
C LEU A 412 -1.26 -5.40 -0.91
N GLY A 413 -0.47 -6.26 -1.57
CA GLY A 413 -0.77 -7.69 -1.65
C GLY A 413 -0.93 -8.35 -0.27
N PRO A 414 0.03 -8.20 0.67
CA PRO A 414 -0.12 -8.69 2.04
C PRO A 414 -1.29 -8.10 2.84
N ALA A 415 -1.79 -6.92 2.45
CA ALA A 415 -2.93 -6.28 3.12
C ALA A 415 -4.29 -6.82 2.67
N PHE A 416 -4.37 -7.48 1.49
CA PHE A 416 -5.62 -8.00 0.96
C PHE A 416 -6.30 -8.98 1.92
N GLY A 417 -7.54 -8.66 2.32
CA GLY A 417 -8.33 -9.44 3.26
C GLY A 417 -7.81 -9.46 4.71
N LYS A 418 -6.80 -8.62 5.05
CA LYS A 418 -6.25 -8.48 6.40
C LYS A 418 -6.63 -7.18 7.08
N VAL A 419 -6.93 -6.15 6.30
CA VAL A 419 -7.41 -4.85 6.76
C VAL A 419 -8.84 -4.61 6.26
N ASP A 420 -9.60 -3.83 7.01
CA ASP A 420 -10.98 -3.47 6.65
C ASP A 420 -10.99 -2.30 5.67
N TYR A 421 -10.08 -1.34 5.89
CA TYR A 421 -9.84 -0.17 5.07
C TYR A 421 -8.35 -0.06 4.76
N CYS A 422 -8.01 0.49 3.60
CA CYS A 422 -6.61 0.70 3.24
C CYS A 422 -6.42 1.99 2.46
N ARG A 423 -5.42 2.77 2.86
CA ARG A 423 -4.89 3.87 2.06
C ARG A 423 -4.46 3.33 0.68
N ILE A 424 -4.81 4.02 -0.38
CA ILE A 424 -4.51 3.62 -1.77
C ILE A 424 -3.67 4.63 -2.54
N GLY A 425 -3.31 5.74 -1.92
CA GLY A 425 -2.50 6.81 -2.50
C GLY A 425 -1.58 7.45 -1.47
N PRO A 426 -0.64 8.30 -1.91
CA PRO A 426 0.15 9.12 -0.99
C PRO A 426 -0.74 10.13 -0.28
N ASP A 427 -0.17 10.82 0.71
CA ASP A 427 -0.87 11.87 1.43
C ASP A 427 -1.32 13.01 0.49
N VAL A 428 -2.52 13.51 0.74
CA VAL A 428 -3.00 14.76 0.16
C VAL A 428 -2.11 15.90 0.62
N GLY A 429 -1.63 16.72 -0.32
CA GLY A 429 -0.90 17.94 0.00
C GLY A 429 -1.81 19.11 0.28
N LEU A 430 -1.30 20.12 1.00
CA LEU A 430 -1.96 21.43 1.10
C LEU A 430 -1.88 22.22 -0.22
N ASP A 431 -1.17 21.72 -1.21
CA ASP A 431 -1.11 22.19 -2.60
C ASP A 431 -1.37 21.04 -3.59
N TRP A 432 -1.31 21.35 -4.88
CA TRP A 432 -1.67 20.39 -5.94
C TRP A 432 -0.65 19.26 -6.13
N ASP A 433 0.64 19.58 -6.15
CA ASP A 433 1.66 18.59 -6.54
C ASP A 433 3.08 18.93 -6.02
N GLY A 434 3.16 19.69 -4.95
CA GLY A 434 4.43 20.11 -4.35
C GLY A 434 5.30 20.98 -5.30
N SER A 435 6.53 21.21 -4.88
CA SER A 435 7.50 21.95 -5.63
C SER A 435 8.12 21.13 -6.78
N PRO A 436 8.71 21.75 -7.82
CA PRO A 436 9.43 21.02 -8.87
C PRO A 436 10.59 20.16 -8.34
N LYS A 437 11.16 20.50 -7.18
CA LYS A 437 12.24 19.71 -6.54
C LYS A 437 11.70 18.42 -5.93
N GLU A 438 10.55 18.46 -5.28
CA GLU A 438 9.90 17.28 -4.69
C GLU A 438 9.53 16.25 -5.75
N LYS A 439 9.15 16.69 -6.96
CA LYS A 439 8.86 15.79 -8.09
C LYS A 439 10.06 14.96 -8.58
N LEU A 440 11.27 15.34 -8.19
CA LEU A 440 12.50 14.62 -8.54
C LEU A 440 12.89 13.56 -7.50
N LEU A 441 12.17 13.47 -6.37
CA LEU A 441 12.58 12.68 -5.21
C LEU A 441 12.16 11.22 -5.32
N HIS A 442 10.86 10.91 -5.20
CA HIS A 442 10.37 9.54 -5.20
C HIS A 442 8.87 9.45 -5.57
N ARG A 443 8.37 8.22 -5.78
CA ARG A 443 6.98 7.96 -6.19
C ARG A 443 5.99 8.03 -5.02
N GLU A 444 6.46 7.89 -3.79
CA GLU A 444 5.69 7.84 -2.55
C GLU A 444 5.57 9.23 -1.87
N ARG A 445 5.95 10.29 -2.55
CA ARG A 445 5.89 11.66 -2.02
C ARG A 445 4.46 12.17 -1.84
N VAL A 446 4.26 13.08 -0.89
CA VAL A 446 3.00 13.82 -0.72
C VAL A 446 2.60 14.53 -2.02
N SER A 447 1.37 14.29 -2.52
CA SER A 447 0.88 14.89 -3.76
C SER A 447 -0.62 14.67 -3.94
N THR A 448 -1.42 15.72 -3.87
CA THR A 448 -2.86 15.67 -4.16
C THR A 448 -3.16 15.11 -5.55
N LYS A 449 -2.34 15.48 -6.54
CA LYS A 449 -2.46 14.98 -7.90
C LYS A 449 -2.28 13.46 -7.97
N ASN A 450 -1.23 12.91 -7.35
CA ASN A 450 -0.97 11.47 -7.35
C ASN A 450 -2.05 10.71 -6.55
N THR A 451 -2.51 11.27 -5.43
CA THR A 451 -3.62 10.72 -4.65
C THR A 451 -4.88 10.56 -5.50
N ILE A 452 -5.28 11.59 -6.23
CA ILE A 452 -6.41 11.53 -7.17
C ILE A 452 -6.17 10.46 -8.25
N GLY A 453 -4.96 10.37 -8.80
CA GLY A 453 -4.59 9.35 -9.78
C GLY A 453 -4.75 7.94 -9.23
N ASN A 454 -4.16 7.68 -8.06
CA ASN A 454 -4.26 6.38 -7.37
C ASN A 454 -5.70 6.02 -7.03
N THR A 455 -6.50 6.98 -6.56
CA THR A 455 -7.92 6.76 -6.23
C THR A 455 -8.71 6.28 -7.44
N ILE A 456 -8.47 6.89 -8.61
CA ILE A 456 -9.14 6.48 -9.85
C ILE A 456 -8.64 5.10 -10.31
N TYR A 457 -7.33 4.85 -10.29
CA TYR A 457 -6.73 3.66 -10.93
C TYR A 457 -6.56 2.46 -10.01
N ARG A 458 -6.81 2.63 -8.70
CA ARG A 458 -6.95 1.53 -7.72
C ARG A 458 -8.41 1.34 -7.26
N ARG A 459 -9.38 1.92 -7.97
CA ARG A 459 -10.81 1.81 -7.65
C ARG A 459 -11.31 0.36 -7.58
N GLN A 460 -10.67 -0.54 -8.35
CA GLN A 460 -11.06 -1.95 -8.42
C GLN A 460 -10.86 -2.70 -7.10
N LEU A 461 -10.05 -2.17 -6.20
CA LEU A 461 -9.81 -2.76 -4.88
C LEU A 461 -10.98 -2.50 -3.92
N ASN A 462 -11.75 -1.41 -4.16
CA ASN A 462 -12.83 -0.94 -3.28
C ASN A 462 -13.94 -1.98 -3.12
N GLY A 463 -14.20 -2.41 -1.89
CA GLY A 463 -15.22 -3.41 -1.58
C GLY A 463 -14.88 -4.85 -2.01
N ARG A 464 -13.63 -5.09 -2.48
CA ARG A 464 -13.11 -6.41 -2.85
C ARG A 464 -11.98 -6.88 -1.93
N ALA A 465 -10.87 -6.17 -1.95
CA ALA A 465 -9.72 -6.46 -1.10
C ALA A 465 -9.88 -5.86 0.31
N PHE A 466 -10.41 -4.67 0.35
CA PHE A 466 -10.72 -3.81 1.49
C PHE A 466 -11.60 -2.64 0.99
N TRP A 467 -12.03 -1.74 1.88
CA TRP A 467 -12.60 -0.45 1.49
C TRP A 467 -11.47 0.55 1.26
N ASN A 468 -11.50 1.25 0.13
CA ASN A 468 -10.45 2.21 -0.24
C ASN A 468 -10.48 3.44 0.66
N ASP A 469 -9.33 3.79 1.21
CA ASP A 469 -9.07 5.10 1.79
C ASP A 469 -8.33 5.98 0.77
N PRO A 470 -9.02 6.94 0.12
CA PRO A 470 -8.41 7.88 -0.81
C PRO A 470 -7.71 9.03 -0.10
N ASP A 471 -7.55 8.98 1.22
CA ASP A 471 -7.18 10.09 2.09
C ASP A 471 -8.32 11.13 2.24
N VAL A 472 -8.02 12.31 2.73
CA VAL A 472 -9.02 13.33 3.03
C VAL A 472 -9.45 14.15 1.81
N TYR A 473 -10.67 14.66 1.85
CA TYR A 473 -11.04 15.85 1.10
C TYR A 473 -10.93 17.09 2.01
N LEU A 474 -10.61 18.25 1.43
CA LEU A 474 -10.41 19.50 2.14
C LEU A 474 -11.20 20.61 1.42
N LEU A 475 -12.16 21.24 2.11
CA LEU A 475 -13.01 22.32 1.57
C LEU A 475 -12.71 23.68 2.20
N ARG A 476 -11.97 23.74 3.31
CA ARG A 476 -11.60 24.98 4.00
C ARG A 476 -10.88 25.96 3.07
N ASP A 477 -10.89 27.25 3.41
CA ASP A 477 -10.26 28.31 2.63
C ASP A 477 -8.94 28.81 3.23
N ASP A 478 -8.72 28.54 4.51
CA ASP A 478 -7.50 28.85 5.25
C ASP A 478 -6.50 27.69 5.22
N ASN A 479 -5.23 28.00 5.42
CA ASN A 479 -4.12 27.04 5.49
C ASN A 479 -4.12 26.00 4.34
N ILE A 480 -4.50 26.42 3.13
CA ILE A 480 -4.52 25.57 1.93
C ILE A 480 -4.26 26.39 0.65
N LYS A 481 -3.54 25.81 -0.29
CA LYS A 481 -3.21 26.42 -1.58
C LYS A 481 -4.01 25.84 -2.74
N LEU A 482 -4.85 24.84 -2.50
CA LEU A 482 -5.73 24.28 -3.53
C LEU A 482 -6.80 25.30 -3.93
N SER A 483 -6.98 25.50 -5.24
CA SER A 483 -8.08 26.29 -5.76
C SER A 483 -9.43 25.61 -5.51
N ALA A 484 -10.54 26.38 -5.53
CA ALA A 484 -11.88 25.83 -5.36
C ALA A 484 -12.18 24.67 -6.34
N LYS A 485 -11.69 24.74 -7.59
CA LYS A 485 -11.84 23.65 -8.57
C LYS A 485 -11.06 22.39 -8.16
N GLN A 486 -9.87 22.54 -7.61
CA GLN A 486 -9.05 21.41 -7.16
C GLN A 486 -9.64 20.76 -5.91
N LYS A 487 -10.14 21.55 -4.95
CA LYS A 487 -10.86 21.06 -3.78
C LYS A 487 -12.11 20.27 -4.16
N ALA A 488 -12.94 20.82 -5.06
CA ALA A 488 -14.13 20.14 -5.56
C ALA A 488 -13.79 18.85 -6.33
N LEU A 489 -12.73 18.86 -7.14
CA LEU A 489 -12.27 17.67 -7.86
C LEU A 489 -11.81 16.56 -6.90
N LEU A 490 -10.99 16.89 -5.90
CA LEU A 490 -10.54 15.95 -4.87
C LEU A 490 -11.73 15.33 -4.15
N ALA A 491 -12.65 16.17 -3.64
CA ALA A 491 -13.83 15.72 -2.93
C ALA A 491 -14.72 14.79 -3.78
N GLN A 492 -14.99 15.17 -5.04
CA GLN A 492 -15.82 14.35 -5.95
C GLN A 492 -15.15 13.02 -6.29
N VAL A 493 -13.83 12.98 -6.51
CA VAL A 493 -13.10 11.73 -6.76
C VAL A 493 -13.13 10.83 -5.54
N ASN A 494 -12.97 11.39 -4.33
CA ASN A 494 -13.07 10.64 -3.08
C ASN A 494 -14.49 10.06 -2.90
N GLY A 495 -15.54 10.85 -3.12
CA GLY A 495 -16.92 10.36 -3.06
C GLY A 495 -17.25 9.29 -4.10
N LEU A 496 -16.67 9.37 -5.32
CA LEU A 496 -16.93 8.40 -6.39
C LEU A 496 -16.21 7.05 -6.18
N PHE A 497 -15.00 7.04 -5.61
CA PHE A 497 -14.13 5.85 -5.63
C PHE A 497 -13.62 5.43 -4.26
N GLY A 498 -13.85 6.22 -3.21
CA GLY A 498 -13.47 5.90 -1.84
C GLY A 498 -14.47 5.01 -1.14
N GLY A 499 -14.01 4.20 -0.22
CA GLY A 499 -14.81 3.54 0.80
C GLY A 499 -14.80 4.32 2.12
N LEU A 500 -13.78 5.16 2.33
CA LEU A 500 -13.76 6.18 3.37
C LEU A 500 -13.93 7.57 2.76
N LEU A 501 -14.74 8.41 3.39
CA LEU A 501 -14.94 9.80 3.02
C LEU A 501 -14.60 10.68 4.23
N PHE A 502 -13.30 10.93 4.43
CA PHE A 502 -12.76 11.66 5.57
C PHE A 502 -12.43 13.11 5.23
N THR A 503 -12.57 13.98 6.23
CA THR A 503 -12.06 15.36 6.21
C THR A 503 -11.19 15.63 7.44
N SER A 504 -10.32 16.63 7.35
CA SER A 504 -9.60 17.22 8.49
C SER A 504 -9.95 18.68 8.72
N ASP A 505 -11.00 19.16 8.06
CA ASP A 505 -11.42 20.54 8.21
C ASP A 505 -12.16 20.74 9.54
N ASP A 506 -12.02 21.91 10.14
CA ASP A 506 -12.96 22.36 11.16
C ASP A 506 -14.30 22.68 10.48
N VAL A 507 -15.19 21.69 10.51
CA VAL A 507 -16.50 21.75 9.83
C VAL A 507 -17.43 22.80 10.40
N GLY A 508 -17.20 23.26 11.64
CA GLY A 508 -17.93 24.39 12.24
C GLY A 508 -17.77 25.70 11.44
N ASN A 509 -16.71 25.80 10.64
CA ASN A 509 -16.45 26.94 9.77
C ASN A 509 -17.04 26.78 8.34
N TYR A 510 -17.82 25.73 8.07
CA TYR A 510 -18.40 25.52 6.75
C TYR A 510 -19.62 26.43 6.52
N ASP A 511 -19.57 27.19 5.41
CA ASP A 511 -20.74 27.88 4.89
C ASP A 511 -21.76 26.91 4.24
N ALA A 512 -22.93 27.42 3.88
CA ALA A 512 -24.00 26.61 3.29
C ALA A 512 -23.61 25.91 1.97
N GLU A 513 -22.68 26.48 1.20
CA GLU A 513 -22.22 25.86 -0.06
C GLU A 513 -21.33 24.65 0.24
N LYS A 514 -20.40 24.76 1.20
CA LYS A 514 -19.54 23.66 1.62
C LYS A 514 -20.33 22.53 2.27
N GLN A 515 -21.30 22.86 3.14
CA GLN A 515 -22.21 21.87 3.74
C GLN A 515 -23.03 21.12 2.67
N LYS A 516 -23.56 21.84 1.68
CA LYS A 516 -24.27 21.22 0.55
C LYS A 516 -23.36 20.30 -0.28
N LEU A 517 -22.15 20.76 -0.57
CA LEU A 517 -21.17 19.96 -1.29
C LEU A 517 -20.84 18.69 -0.51
N GLN A 518 -20.49 18.79 0.77
CA GLN A 518 -20.17 17.66 1.63
C GLN A 518 -21.30 16.60 1.60
N LYS A 519 -22.55 17.05 1.83
CA LYS A 519 -23.71 16.15 1.79
C LYS A 519 -23.87 15.44 0.46
N SER A 520 -23.56 16.11 -0.66
CA SER A 520 -23.67 15.51 -1.99
C SER A 520 -22.60 14.44 -2.27
N LEU A 521 -21.49 14.41 -1.52
CA LEU A 521 -20.41 13.44 -1.73
C LEU A 521 -20.81 12.02 -1.33
N GLU A 522 -21.61 11.87 -0.27
CA GLU A 522 -22.09 10.57 0.22
C GLU A 522 -22.92 9.84 -0.85
N GLU A 523 -23.68 10.59 -1.66
CA GLU A 523 -24.51 10.04 -2.72
C GLU A 523 -23.70 9.56 -3.94
N LEU A 524 -22.45 10.02 -4.09
CA LEU A 524 -21.60 9.66 -5.23
C LEU A 524 -21.08 8.23 -5.17
N HIS A 525 -21.04 7.63 -3.99
CA HIS A 525 -20.51 6.27 -3.82
C HIS A 525 -21.26 5.25 -4.68
N GLU A 526 -22.58 5.33 -4.75
CA GLU A 526 -23.45 4.43 -5.52
C GLU A 526 -23.64 4.88 -6.98
N ALA A 527 -23.08 6.02 -7.38
CA ALA A 527 -23.30 6.56 -8.72
C ALA A 527 -22.67 5.66 -9.81
N PRO A 528 -23.42 5.23 -10.83
CA PRO A 528 -22.85 4.56 -12.00
C PRO A 528 -21.79 5.44 -12.65
N ARG A 529 -20.63 4.86 -12.96
CA ARG A 529 -19.48 5.61 -13.45
C ARG A 529 -18.63 4.84 -14.43
N SER A 530 -17.91 5.58 -15.29
CA SER A 530 -16.93 5.04 -16.22
C SER A 530 -15.65 5.87 -16.24
N VAL A 531 -14.53 5.23 -16.54
CA VAL A 531 -13.21 5.84 -16.60
C VAL A 531 -12.58 5.61 -17.96
N GLU A 532 -12.27 6.69 -18.68
CA GLU A 532 -11.61 6.64 -19.99
C GLU A 532 -10.34 7.51 -19.96
N ARG A 533 -9.24 7.02 -20.52
CA ARG A 533 -8.04 7.82 -20.72
C ARG A 533 -8.00 8.39 -22.13
N LYS A 534 -7.81 9.72 -22.25
CA LYS A 534 -7.65 10.46 -23.52
C LYS A 534 -6.35 11.28 -23.51
N GLY A 535 -5.28 10.69 -24.00
CA GLY A 535 -3.93 11.29 -23.95
C GLY A 535 -3.49 11.48 -22.51
N ARG A 536 -3.19 12.73 -22.10
CA ARG A 536 -2.80 13.11 -20.74
C ARG A 536 -3.97 13.33 -19.77
N TYR A 537 -5.20 13.12 -20.21
CA TYR A 537 -6.39 13.35 -19.40
C TYR A 537 -7.08 12.03 -19.09
N THR A 538 -7.49 11.88 -17.85
CA THR A 538 -8.45 10.89 -17.40
C THR A 538 -9.82 11.54 -17.34
N ILE A 539 -10.79 10.94 -18.00
CA ILE A 539 -12.19 11.37 -18.03
C ILE A 539 -12.99 10.41 -17.17
N VAL A 540 -13.62 10.93 -16.14
CA VAL A 540 -14.57 10.19 -15.31
C VAL A 540 -15.96 10.70 -15.65
N ARG A 541 -16.84 9.84 -16.15
CA ARG A 541 -18.26 10.15 -16.34
C ARG A 541 -19.07 9.43 -15.28
N TYR A 542 -20.04 10.12 -14.71
CA TYR A 542 -20.89 9.53 -13.67
C TYR A 542 -22.29 10.14 -13.72
N GLN A 543 -23.27 9.39 -13.21
CA GLN A 543 -24.65 9.84 -13.08
C GLN A 543 -24.80 10.63 -11.79
N GLY A 544 -24.96 11.93 -11.88
CA GLY A 544 -25.32 12.80 -10.76
C GLY A 544 -26.83 13.00 -10.64
N GLN A 545 -27.28 13.70 -9.60
CA GLN A 545 -28.71 14.00 -9.39
C GLN A 545 -29.33 14.75 -10.58
N ASP A 546 -28.60 15.68 -11.17
CA ASP A 546 -29.05 16.55 -12.29
C ASP A 546 -28.71 15.99 -13.66
N GLY A 547 -28.35 14.71 -13.80
CA GLY A 547 -27.96 14.06 -15.05
C GLY A 547 -26.49 13.64 -15.11
N GLU A 548 -26.04 13.26 -16.32
CA GLU A 548 -24.66 12.83 -16.55
C GLU A 548 -23.67 14.00 -16.35
N LYS A 549 -22.60 13.73 -15.59
CA LYS A 549 -21.51 14.67 -15.29
C LYS A 549 -20.16 14.11 -15.75
N GLU A 550 -19.22 15.00 -16.04
CA GLU A 550 -17.87 14.66 -16.46
C GLU A 550 -16.83 15.38 -15.61
N LEU A 551 -15.87 14.64 -15.05
CA LEU A 551 -14.67 15.16 -14.44
C LEU A 551 -13.49 14.94 -15.41
N LYS A 552 -12.66 15.96 -15.56
CA LYS A 552 -11.47 15.91 -16.40
C LYS A 552 -10.24 16.12 -15.55
N VAL A 553 -9.48 15.07 -15.36
CA VAL A 553 -8.26 15.04 -14.54
C VAL A 553 -7.04 15.01 -15.45
N LYS A 554 -6.08 15.89 -15.19
CA LYS A 554 -4.78 15.87 -15.87
C LYS A 554 -3.76 15.23 -14.94
N LEU A 555 -3.41 14.00 -15.23
CA LEU A 555 -2.41 13.23 -14.51
C LEU A 555 -1.03 13.33 -15.17
#